data_b28f0a2c0d90df608151094ea628ac45
#
_entry.id   b28f0a2c0d90df608151094ea628ac45
#
_cell.length_a   1.000
_cell.length_b   1.000
_cell.length_c   1.000
_cell.angle_alpha   90.00
_cell.angle_beta   90.00
_cell.angle_gamma   90.00
#
_symmetry.space_group_name_H-M   'P 1'
#
loop_
_entity.id
_entity.type
_entity.pdbx_description
1 polymer ?
#
loop_
_entity_poly.entity_id
_entity_poly.type
_entity_poly.pdbx_seq_one_letter_code
_entity_poly.pdbx_strand_id
1 'polypeptide(L)'
;LFNMVGFQTKMTYPEQRRVFRLIPGLERAEFLRYGSLHRNTFMNSPLLLRDTLQAKTRNSLFFAGQLVGVEGYTESAAMGGLAGLNAARSMTGLPLVVPPPTTAHGSHVNYITTSDPRHLQPMNTNFGLFPPLPARVRDKEEKRRRIGGRPLGSNRRHAQGGAAADVEHLAGHETVVGRQEEQRRARH
;
A
#
# COMPACT_ATOMS: atom_id res chain seq x y z
N LEU A 1 -0.56 12.70 -32.85
CA LEU A 1 -0.43 13.05 -31.43
C LEU A 1 0.24 11.89 -30.70
N PHE A 2 1.25 12.20 -29.89
CA PHE A 2 1.99 11.23 -29.07
C PHE A 2 1.82 11.58 -27.61
N ASN A 3 1.85 10.57 -26.75
CA ASN A 3 1.83 10.73 -25.30
C ASN A 3 3.17 10.32 -24.71
N MET A 4 3.77 11.18 -23.91
CA MET A 4 4.97 10.86 -23.15
C MET A 4 4.57 10.17 -21.86
N VAL A 5 4.86 8.87 -21.76
CA VAL A 5 4.52 8.04 -20.60
C VAL A 5 5.67 8.06 -19.59
N GLY A 6 5.37 8.09 -18.29
CA GLY A 6 6.38 8.10 -17.22
C GLY A 6 6.98 9.47 -16.89
N PHE A 7 6.53 10.55 -17.54
CA PHE A 7 7.00 11.92 -17.29
C PHE A 7 6.20 12.64 -16.21
N GLN A 8 5.99 11.99 -15.10
CA GLN A 8 5.42 12.63 -13.91
C GLN A 8 6.49 13.48 -13.22
N THR A 9 6.25 14.75 -13.05
CA THR A 9 7.27 15.68 -12.54
C THR A 9 6.66 16.78 -11.68
N LYS A 10 7.47 17.27 -10.71
CA LYS A 10 7.17 18.47 -9.92
C LYS A 10 7.66 19.75 -10.58
N MET A 11 8.30 19.68 -11.75
CA MET A 11 8.78 20.86 -12.46
C MET A 11 7.61 21.77 -12.86
N THR A 12 7.84 23.07 -12.78
CA THR A 12 6.89 24.05 -13.31
C THR A 12 6.73 23.90 -14.83
N TYR A 13 5.62 24.36 -15.40
CA TYR A 13 5.40 24.28 -16.86
C TYR A 13 6.49 24.95 -17.71
N PRO A 14 7.02 26.13 -17.34
CA PRO A 14 8.18 26.71 -18.03
C PRO A 14 9.41 25.80 -18.02
N GLU A 15 9.73 25.19 -16.88
CA GLU A 15 10.85 24.25 -16.77
C GLU A 15 10.62 22.96 -17.56
N GLN A 16 9.41 22.43 -17.57
CA GLN A 16 9.08 21.28 -18.41
C GLN A 16 9.34 21.58 -19.89
N ARG A 17 8.89 22.77 -20.35
CA ARG A 17 9.14 23.23 -21.73
C ARG A 17 10.61 23.28 -22.05
N ARG A 18 11.43 23.82 -21.16
CA ARG A 18 12.87 23.94 -21.31
C ARG A 18 13.55 22.58 -21.32
N VAL A 19 13.29 21.76 -20.29
CA VAL A 19 13.97 20.48 -20.05
C VAL A 19 13.58 19.43 -21.07
N PHE A 20 12.30 19.31 -21.43
CA PHE A 20 11.86 18.29 -22.38
C PHE A 20 12.39 18.52 -23.80
N ARG A 21 12.70 19.78 -24.17
CA ARG A 21 13.34 20.12 -25.45
C ARG A 21 14.84 19.78 -25.50
N LEU A 22 15.44 19.39 -24.36
CA LEU A 22 16.81 18.88 -24.33
C LEU A 22 16.87 17.39 -24.72
N ILE A 23 15.73 16.72 -24.80
CA ILE A 23 15.66 15.31 -25.21
C ILE A 23 15.82 15.25 -26.73
N PRO A 24 16.78 14.45 -27.24
CA PRO A 24 16.98 14.27 -28.67
C PRO A 24 15.68 13.88 -29.40
N GLY A 25 15.34 14.65 -30.44
CA GLY A 25 14.10 14.48 -31.20
C GLY A 25 12.91 15.29 -30.69
N LEU A 26 13.01 15.96 -29.53
CA LEU A 26 11.96 16.81 -28.98
C LEU A 26 12.32 18.31 -29.00
N GLU A 27 13.40 18.71 -29.65
CA GLU A 27 13.92 20.08 -29.67
C GLU A 27 12.88 21.07 -30.21
N ARG A 28 12.09 20.63 -31.19
CA ARG A 28 11.05 21.43 -31.85
C ARG A 28 9.63 20.94 -31.53
N ALA A 29 9.48 20.08 -30.51
CA ALA A 29 8.18 19.53 -30.16
C ALA A 29 7.23 20.64 -29.65
N GLU A 30 5.99 20.59 -30.10
CA GLU A 30 4.89 21.37 -29.54
C GLU A 30 4.19 20.55 -28.47
N PHE A 31 4.21 21.06 -27.23
CA PHE A 31 3.56 20.42 -26.10
C PHE A 31 2.17 20.99 -25.90
N LEU A 32 1.16 20.22 -26.27
CA LEU A 32 -0.24 20.61 -26.14
C LEU A 32 -0.69 20.60 -24.68
N ARG A 33 -0.08 19.76 -23.84
CA ARG A 33 -0.34 19.65 -22.41
C ARG A 33 0.93 19.25 -21.68
N TYR A 34 1.17 19.88 -20.53
CA TYR A 34 2.25 19.53 -19.63
C TYR A 34 1.77 18.54 -18.56
N GLY A 35 2.69 17.73 -18.06
CA GLY A 35 2.45 16.80 -16.98
C GLY A 35 2.35 17.51 -15.63
N SER A 36 1.53 16.95 -14.76
CA SER A 36 1.51 17.30 -13.34
C SER A 36 1.47 16.02 -12.52
N LEU A 37 2.05 16.06 -11.32
CA LEU A 37 1.81 14.98 -10.36
C LEU A 37 0.31 14.96 -10.02
N HIS A 38 -0.26 13.77 -10.02
CA HIS A 38 -1.60 13.60 -9.50
C HIS A 38 -1.62 14.02 -8.03
N ARG A 39 -2.49 14.94 -7.68
CA ARG A 39 -2.80 15.27 -6.30
C ARG A 39 -4.04 14.49 -5.91
N ASN A 40 -3.82 13.31 -5.38
CA ASN A 40 -4.92 12.51 -4.87
C ASN A 40 -5.37 13.07 -3.53
N THR A 41 -6.68 13.22 -3.37
CA THR A 41 -7.27 13.54 -2.08
C THR A 41 -7.18 12.32 -1.18
N PHE A 42 -6.65 12.47 0.00
CA PHE A 42 -6.62 11.45 1.05
C PHE A 42 -6.91 12.08 2.42
N MET A 43 -7.42 11.26 3.30
CA MET A 43 -7.71 11.67 4.67
C MET A 43 -6.49 11.51 5.57
N ASN A 44 -6.45 12.23 6.68
CA ASN A 44 -5.44 12.02 7.70
C ASN A 44 -5.79 10.77 8.54
N SER A 45 -5.49 9.60 7.96
CA SER A 45 -5.89 8.30 8.50
C SER A 45 -5.40 8.04 9.92
N PRO A 46 -4.19 8.43 10.36
CA PRO A 46 -3.77 8.26 11.75
C PRO A 46 -4.68 8.96 12.76
N LEU A 47 -5.30 10.07 12.39
CA LEU A 47 -6.25 10.78 13.27
C LEU A 47 -7.65 10.17 13.22
N LEU A 48 -8.07 9.64 12.07
CA LEU A 48 -9.46 9.34 11.76
C LEU A 48 -9.82 7.85 11.82
N LEU A 49 -8.83 6.95 11.60
CA LEU A 49 -9.07 5.52 11.48
C LEU A 49 -8.45 4.71 12.62
N ARG A 50 -9.11 3.59 12.91
CA ARG A 50 -8.57 2.47 13.70
C ARG A 50 -7.82 1.51 12.77
N ASP A 51 -7.04 0.61 13.35
CA ASP A 51 -6.34 -0.49 12.65
C ASP A 51 -7.27 -1.50 11.97
N THR A 52 -8.55 -1.49 12.32
CA THR A 52 -9.63 -2.23 11.65
C THR A 52 -10.19 -1.52 10.40
N LEU A 53 -9.62 -0.38 10.01
CA LEU A 53 -10.11 0.53 8.96
C LEU A 53 -11.47 1.19 9.27
N GLN A 54 -11.92 1.08 10.50
CA GLN A 54 -13.10 1.77 11.01
C GLN A 54 -12.82 3.24 11.30
N ALA A 55 -13.78 4.12 11.04
CA ALA A 55 -13.72 5.49 11.55
C ALA A 55 -13.75 5.50 13.08
N LYS A 56 -12.90 6.31 13.71
CA LYS A 56 -12.88 6.47 15.18
C LYS A 56 -14.16 7.08 15.71
N THR A 57 -14.83 7.92 14.91
CA THR A 57 -16.04 8.64 15.30
C THR A 57 -17.32 7.87 15.04
N ARG A 58 -17.28 6.85 14.16
CA ARG A 58 -18.48 6.09 13.76
C ARG A 58 -18.14 4.64 13.46
N ASN A 59 -18.55 3.73 14.33
CA ASN A 59 -18.23 2.30 14.23
C ASN A 59 -18.84 1.58 13.02
N SER A 60 -19.88 2.12 12.40
CA SER A 60 -20.50 1.56 11.18
C SER A 60 -19.87 2.04 9.87
N LEU A 61 -18.81 2.87 9.94
CA LEU A 61 -18.18 3.48 8.77
C LEU A 61 -16.76 2.98 8.62
N PHE A 62 -16.45 2.45 7.43
CA PHE A 62 -15.15 1.92 7.06
C PHE A 62 -14.61 2.65 5.83
N PHE A 63 -13.29 2.80 5.76
CA PHE A 63 -12.62 3.44 4.64
C PHE A 63 -11.46 2.59 4.17
N ALA A 64 -11.19 2.61 2.85
CA ALA A 64 -10.09 1.85 2.27
C ALA A 64 -9.56 2.52 0.98
N GLY A 65 -8.48 1.96 0.46
CA GLY A 65 -7.91 2.36 -0.82
C GLY A 65 -7.21 3.71 -0.78
N GLN A 66 -7.22 4.40 -1.91
CA GLN A 66 -6.48 5.65 -2.09
C GLN A 66 -6.90 6.74 -1.09
N LEU A 67 -8.16 6.78 -0.71
CA LEU A 67 -8.68 7.76 0.23
C LEU A 67 -8.01 7.68 1.62
N VAL A 68 -7.53 6.52 2.02
CA VAL A 68 -6.83 6.32 3.30
C VAL A 68 -5.31 6.41 3.22
N GLY A 69 -4.77 6.76 2.05
CA GLY A 69 -3.32 6.88 1.83
C GLY A 69 -2.65 5.61 1.29
N VAL A 70 -3.43 4.68 0.75
CA VAL A 70 -2.91 3.48 0.07
C VAL A 70 -2.83 3.73 -1.42
N GLU A 71 -1.64 3.79 -1.98
CA GLU A 71 -1.42 3.82 -3.42
C GLU A 71 -1.29 2.40 -3.98
N GLY A 72 -1.54 2.27 -5.30
CA GLY A 72 -1.52 0.98 -5.99
C GLY A 72 -2.90 0.32 -6.05
N TYR A 73 -3.20 -0.27 -7.22
CA TYR A 73 -4.51 -0.89 -7.45
C TYR A 73 -4.70 -2.17 -6.65
N THR A 74 -3.66 -3.01 -6.58
CA THR A 74 -3.69 -4.27 -5.85
C THR A 74 -3.84 -4.01 -4.35
N GLU A 75 -3.08 -3.09 -3.80
CA GLU A 75 -3.11 -2.70 -2.40
C GLU A 75 -4.47 -2.09 -2.03
N SER A 76 -5.00 -1.22 -2.90
CA SER A 76 -6.32 -0.61 -2.68
C SER A 76 -7.44 -1.63 -2.71
N ALA A 77 -7.39 -2.60 -3.63
CA ALA A 77 -8.37 -3.71 -3.69
C ALA A 77 -8.30 -4.59 -2.45
N ALA A 78 -7.10 -4.93 -2.01
CA ALA A 78 -6.86 -5.73 -0.82
C ALA A 78 -7.35 -5.03 0.46
N MET A 79 -7.10 -3.74 0.60
CA MET A 79 -7.63 -2.94 1.72
C MET A 79 -9.15 -2.82 1.67
N GLY A 80 -9.74 -2.75 0.45
CA GLY A 80 -11.19 -2.81 0.25
C GLY A 80 -11.79 -4.13 0.74
N GLY A 81 -11.13 -5.25 0.42
CA GLY A 81 -11.51 -6.57 0.92
C GLY A 81 -11.48 -6.66 2.46
N LEU A 82 -10.42 -6.16 3.09
CA LEU A 82 -10.31 -6.11 4.54
C LEU A 82 -11.39 -5.22 5.19
N ALA A 83 -11.64 -4.04 4.64
CA ALA A 83 -12.69 -3.14 5.13
C ALA A 83 -14.08 -3.76 4.99
N GLY A 84 -14.36 -4.41 3.84
CA GLY A 84 -15.61 -5.12 3.60
C GLY A 84 -15.82 -6.31 4.55
N LEU A 85 -14.78 -7.11 4.77
CA LEU A 85 -14.79 -8.20 5.75
C LEU A 85 -15.11 -7.66 7.15
N ASN A 86 -14.44 -6.61 7.58
CA ASN A 86 -14.64 -6.01 8.89
C ASN A 86 -16.03 -5.37 9.01
N ALA A 87 -16.55 -4.78 7.96
CA ALA A 87 -17.93 -4.27 7.93
C ALA A 87 -18.95 -5.41 8.13
N ALA A 88 -18.81 -6.51 7.40
CA ALA A 88 -19.68 -7.68 7.54
C ALA A 88 -19.60 -8.28 8.95
N ARG A 89 -18.39 -8.43 9.49
CA ARG A 89 -18.15 -8.93 10.86
C ARG A 89 -18.77 -8.01 11.91
N SER A 90 -18.67 -6.70 11.72
CA SER A 90 -19.29 -5.71 12.60
C SER A 90 -20.81 -5.83 12.65
N MET A 91 -21.44 -6.11 11.49
CA MET A 91 -22.89 -6.31 11.40
C MET A 91 -23.36 -7.59 12.08
N THR A 92 -22.53 -8.62 12.10
CA THR A 92 -22.83 -9.93 12.70
C THR A 92 -22.34 -10.06 14.15
N GLY A 93 -21.77 -9.01 14.73
CA GLY A 93 -21.22 -9.02 16.08
C GLY A 93 -19.94 -9.84 16.25
N LEU A 94 -19.27 -10.21 15.16
CA LEU A 94 -18.00 -10.93 15.20
C LEU A 94 -16.82 -10.00 15.46
N PRO A 95 -15.74 -10.49 16.09
CA PRO A 95 -14.52 -9.73 16.29
C PRO A 95 -13.93 -9.24 14.97
N LEU A 96 -13.49 -7.99 14.91
CA LEU A 96 -12.87 -7.42 13.70
C LEU A 96 -11.45 -7.97 13.51
N VAL A 97 -11.04 -8.07 12.25
CA VAL A 97 -9.73 -8.58 11.86
C VAL A 97 -8.74 -7.43 11.72
N VAL A 98 -7.57 -7.59 12.33
CA VAL A 98 -6.40 -6.75 12.13
C VAL A 98 -5.27 -7.64 11.64
N PRO A 99 -4.81 -7.48 10.38
CA PRO A 99 -3.74 -8.31 9.86
C PRO A 99 -2.44 -8.11 10.65
N PRO A 100 -1.64 -9.17 10.86
CA PRO A 100 -0.35 -9.04 11.53
C PRO A 100 0.58 -8.04 10.84
N PRO A 101 1.29 -7.16 11.56
CA PRO A 101 2.17 -6.14 10.96
C PRO A 101 3.38 -6.75 10.20
N THR A 102 3.57 -8.06 10.31
CA THR A 102 4.55 -8.81 9.52
C THR A 102 4.07 -9.21 8.13
N THR A 103 2.80 -8.96 7.79
CA THR A 103 2.22 -9.13 6.45
C THR A 103 2.24 -7.81 5.69
N ALA A 104 2.11 -7.85 4.36
CA ALA A 104 2.03 -6.65 3.53
C ALA A 104 0.81 -5.79 3.92
N HIS A 105 -0.37 -6.41 4.08
CA HIS A 105 -1.58 -5.73 4.54
C HIS A 105 -1.41 -5.11 5.92
N GLY A 106 -0.95 -5.90 6.90
CA GLY A 106 -0.80 -5.42 8.27
C GLY A 106 0.27 -4.35 8.42
N SER A 107 1.39 -4.44 7.69
CA SER A 107 2.41 -3.39 7.69
C SER A 107 1.87 -2.08 7.12
N HIS A 108 1.06 -2.15 6.07
CA HIS A 108 0.45 -0.97 5.46
C HIS A 108 -0.67 -0.38 6.33
N VAL A 109 -1.55 -1.22 6.90
CA VAL A 109 -2.55 -0.77 7.91
C VAL A 109 -1.85 -0.08 9.06
N ASN A 110 -0.80 -0.68 9.61
CA ASN A 110 -0.01 -0.08 10.68
C ASN A 110 0.54 1.29 10.26
N TYR A 111 1.11 1.40 9.06
CA TYR A 111 1.64 2.66 8.55
C TYR A 111 0.56 3.75 8.49
N ILE A 112 -0.58 3.49 7.83
CA ILE A 112 -1.62 4.51 7.65
C ILE A 112 -2.36 4.88 8.93
N THR A 113 -2.28 4.05 9.99
CA THR A 113 -3.00 4.32 11.24
C THR A 113 -2.12 4.79 12.39
N THR A 114 -0.80 4.58 12.31
CA THR A 114 0.14 4.93 13.40
C THR A 114 1.22 5.93 13.00
N SER A 115 1.33 6.32 11.73
CA SER A 115 2.27 7.36 11.29
C SER A 115 2.00 8.71 11.96
N ASP A 116 3.03 9.56 12.05
CA ASP A 116 2.83 10.95 12.48
C ASP A 116 1.84 11.62 11.51
N PRO A 117 0.71 12.14 12.02
CA PRO A 117 -0.32 12.79 11.20
C PRO A 117 0.19 13.95 10.33
N ARG A 118 1.29 14.60 10.74
CA ARG A 118 1.91 15.71 10.00
C ARG A 118 2.75 15.25 8.81
N HIS A 119 3.16 13.98 8.81
CA HIS A 119 4.09 13.43 7.84
C HIS A 119 3.53 12.24 7.05
N LEU A 120 2.24 11.92 7.22
CA LEU A 120 1.60 10.87 6.42
C LEU A 120 1.70 11.21 4.93
N GLN A 121 2.27 10.31 4.16
CA GLN A 121 2.32 10.39 2.71
C GLN A 121 1.69 9.14 2.12
N PRO A 122 0.78 9.26 1.15
CA PRO A 122 0.29 8.10 0.42
C PRO A 122 1.45 7.34 -0.23
N MET A 123 1.41 6.01 -0.18
CA MET A 123 2.43 5.20 -0.81
C MET A 123 1.94 3.78 -1.15
N ASN A 124 2.72 3.10 -1.98
CA ASN A 124 2.56 1.68 -2.23
C ASN A 124 3.17 0.86 -1.09
N THR A 125 2.71 -0.37 -0.93
CA THR A 125 3.34 -1.32 -0.01
C THR A 125 4.80 -1.56 -0.40
N ASN A 126 5.69 -1.45 0.55
CA ASN A 126 7.12 -1.66 0.32
C ASN A 126 7.78 -2.25 1.58
N PHE A 127 8.99 -2.80 1.40
CA PHE A 127 9.72 -3.47 2.49
C PHE A 127 10.08 -2.55 3.67
N GLY A 128 10.03 -1.23 3.48
CA GLY A 128 10.28 -0.26 4.56
C GLY A 128 9.16 -0.18 5.59
N LEU A 129 7.96 -0.61 5.24
CA LEU A 129 6.80 -0.60 6.13
C LEU A 129 6.80 -1.77 7.13
N PHE A 130 7.53 -2.83 6.82
CA PHE A 130 7.57 -4.02 7.68
C PHE A 130 8.39 -3.77 8.95
N PRO A 131 8.00 -4.35 10.08
CA PRO A 131 8.79 -4.30 11.29
C PRO A 131 10.23 -4.78 11.05
N PRO A 132 11.24 -4.19 11.70
CA PRO A 132 12.63 -4.58 11.51
C PRO A 132 12.86 -6.05 11.86
N LEU A 133 13.88 -6.65 11.25
CA LEU A 133 14.34 -7.98 11.65
C LEU A 133 15.02 -7.91 13.02
N PRO A 134 14.91 -8.97 13.86
CA PRO A 134 15.55 -9.01 15.17
C PRO A 134 17.08 -8.86 15.09
N ALA A 135 17.69 -9.35 14.01
CA ALA A 135 19.11 -9.25 13.76
C ALA A 135 19.39 -8.42 12.49
N ARG A 136 20.50 -7.67 12.51
CA ARG A 136 20.95 -6.89 11.34
C ARG A 136 21.40 -7.83 10.23
N VAL A 137 20.71 -7.78 9.09
CA VAL A 137 21.07 -8.50 7.87
C VAL A 137 21.67 -7.48 6.90
N ARG A 138 22.95 -7.68 6.50
CA ARG A 138 23.66 -6.78 5.58
C ARG A 138 23.28 -7.02 4.13
N ASP A 139 23.11 -8.28 3.76
CA ASP A 139 22.70 -8.65 2.42
C ASP A 139 21.24 -8.25 2.15
N LYS A 140 21.01 -7.57 1.02
CA LYS A 140 19.72 -6.97 0.68
C LYS A 140 18.69 -8.01 0.24
N GLU A 141 19.12 -9.06 -0.46
CA GLU A 141 18.24 -10.13 -0.90
C GLU A 141 17.85 -11.04 0.25
N GLU A 142 18.82 -11.42 1.06
CA GLU A 142 18.56 -12.19 2.27
C GLU A 142 17.64 -11.45 3.24
N LYS A 143 17.81 -10.12 3.38
CA LYS A 143 16.90 -9.28 4.17
C LYS A 143 15.47 -9.35 3.63
N ARG A 144 15.29 -9.24 2.31
CA ARG A 144 13.96 -9.32 1.66
C ARG A 144 13.34 -10.70 1.84
N ARG A 145 14.13 -11.76 1.63
CA ARG A 145 13.71 -13.15 1.82
C ARG A 145 13.23 -13.41 3.25
N ARG A 146 13.98 -12.95 4.26
CA ARG A 146 13.61 -13.08 5.67
C ARG A 146 12.36 -12.27 6.05
N ILE A 147 12.18 -11.09 5.50
CA ILE A 147 10.97 -10.32 5.72
C ILE A 147 9.75 -11.01 5.11
N GLY A 148 9.84 -11.44 3.85
CA GLY A 148 8.74 -12.11 3.14
C GLY A 148 8.42 -13.52 3.62
N GLY A 149 9.37 -14.22 4.22
CA GLY A 149 9.20 -15.57 4.78
C GLY A 149 8.76 -15.62 6.24
N ARG A 150 8.35 -14.49 6.83
CA ARG A 150 7.86 -14.51 8.23
C ARG A 150 6.56 -15.27 8.34
N PRO A 151 6.36 -16.09 9.38
CA PRO A 151 5.09 -16.79 9.59
C PRO A 151 3.95 -15.79 9.78
N LEU A 152 2.82 -16.10 9.16
CA LEU A 152 1.60 -15.29 9.18
C LEU A 152 0.92 -15.22 10.55
N GLY A 153 1.34 -16.01 11.52
CA GLY A 153 0.68 -16.13 12.79
C GLY A 153 1.62 -16.18 13.98
N SER A 154 1.63 -15.15 14.77
CA SER A 154 1.78 -15.27 16.22
C SER A 154 1.19 -14.07 16.98
N ASN A 155 0.20 -13.41 16.46
CA ASN A 155 -0.52 -12.43 17.27
C ASN A 155 -1.69 -13.12 18.00
N ARG A 156 -1.35 -13.98 18.99
CA ARG A 156 -2.31 -14.70 19.83
C ARG A 156 -3.25 -13.79 20.66
N ARG A 157 -3.14 -12.47 20.55
CA ARG A 157 -3.93 -11.55 21.39
C ARG A 157 -5.33 -11.23 20.83
N HIS A 158 -5.66 -11.62 19.59
CA HIS A 158 -6.99 -11.37 19.01
C HIS A 158 -7.64 -12.58 18.33
N ALA A 159 -7.05 -13.75 18.39
CA ALA A 159 -7.57 -14.96 17.77
C ALA A 159 -8.34 -15.82 18.77
N GLN A 160 -9.44 -15.31 19.33
CA GLN A 160 -10.50 -16.18 19.85
C GLN A 160 -11.61 -16.28 18.81
N GLY A 161 -11.58 -17.36 18.05
CA GLY A 161 -12.65 -17.82 17.15
C GLY A 161 -12.54 -17.38 15.69
N GLY A 162 -12.23 -18.30 14.81
CA GLY A 162 -12.51 -18.27 13.35
C GLY A 162 -11.71 -17.31 12.47
N ALA A 163 -11.10 -16.28 13.04
CA ALA A 163 -10.43 -15.21 12.29
C ALA A 163 -9.10 -15.63 11.60
N ALA A 164 -8.46 -16.70 12.05
CA ALA A 164 -7.17 -17.14 11.51
C ALA A 164 -7.31 -17.71 10.08
N ALA A 165 -8.36 -18.44 9.79
CA ALA A 165 -8.60 -19.04 8.47
C ALA A 165 -8.87 -17.99 7.40
N ASP A 166 -9.61 -16.91 7.74
CA ASP A 166 -9.94 -15.83 6.82
C ASP A 166 -8.71 -14.98 6.45
N VAL A 167 -7.79 -14.80 7.39
CA VAL A 167 -6.53 -14.05 7.15
C VAL A 167 -5.54 -14.90 6.35
N GLU A 168 -5.49 -16.22 6.56
CA GLU A 168 -4.65 -17.11 5.76
C GLU A 168 -5.08 -17.14 4.30
N HIS A 169 -6.39 -17.08 4.01
CA HIS A 169 -6.88 -17.02 2.64
C HIS A 169 -6.51 -15.72 1.92
N LEU A 170 -6.61 -14.59 2.59
CA LEU A 170 -6.17 -13.29 2.04
C LEU A 170 -4.64 -13.24 1.86
N ALA A 171 -3.88 -13.82 2.76
CA ALA A 171 -2.43 -13.86 2.69
C ALA A 171 -1.89 -14.88 1.66
N GLY A 172 -2.64 -15.95 1.39
CA GLY A 172 -2.33 -16.92 0.32
C GLY A 172 -2.30 -16.29 -1.07
N HIS A 173 -3.14 -15.28 -1.32
CA HIS A 173 -3.14 -14.50 -2.56
C HIS A 173 -1.86 -13.65 -2.72
N GLU A 174 -1.28 -13.11 -1.66
CA GLU A 174 -0.04 -12.34 -1.73
C GLU A 174 1.18 -13.19 -2.13
N THR A 175 1.23 -14.43 -1.66
CA THR A 175 2.32 -15.37 -2.01
C THR A 175 2.26 -15.77 -3.49
N VAL A 176 1.09 -15.84 -4.09
CA VAL A 176 0.90 -16.16 -5.52
C VAL A 176 1.35 -15.00 -6.41
N VAL A 177 1.04 -13.75 -6.04
CA VAL A 177 1.46 -12.57 -6.80
C VAL A 177 2.98 -12.39 -6.76
N GLY A 178 3.61 -12.59 -5.60
CA GLY A 178 5.07 -12.55 -5.47
C GLY A 178 5.78 -13.61 -6.32
N ARG A 179 5.26 -14.83 -6.41
CA ARG A 179 5.81 -15.89 -7.26
C ARG A 179 5.65 -15.63 -8.75
N GLN A 180 4.58 -14.98 -9.17
CA GLN A 180 4.39 -14.61 -10.58
C GLN A 180 5.36 -13.52 -11.04
N GLU A 181 5.69 -12.57 -10.19
CA GLU A 181 6.72 -11.56 -10.50
C GLU A 181 8.14 -12.15 -10.55
N GLU A 182 8.49 -13.07 -9.65
CA GLU A 182 9.76 -13.80 -9.72
C GLU A 182 9.90 -14.64 -11.00
N GLN A 183 8.83 -15.35 -11.40
CA GLN A 183 8.83 -16.13 -12.64
C GLN A 183 8.88 -15.27 -13.90
N ARG A 184 8.37 -14.04 -13.89
CA ARG A 184 8.53 -13.08 -14.98
C ARG A 184 9.96 -12.54 -15.08
N ARG A 185 10.62 -12.28 -13.95
CA ARG A 185 12.02 -11.80 -13.92
C ARG A 185 13.06 -12.86 -14.29
N ALA A 186 12.74 -14.13 -14.10
CA ALA A 186 13.61 -15.24 -14.49
C ALA A 186 13.55 -15.58 -15.99
N ARG A 187 12.66 -14.95 -16.77
CA ARG A 187 12.50 -15.17 -18.22
C ARG A 187 13.05 -14.02 -19.09
N HIS A 188 13.66 -13.02 -18.46
CA HIS A 188 14.41 -11.91 -19.08
C HIS A 188 15.82 -11.82 -18.53
#